data_fc059717c7c857e5c0ffd2a3ac4f327a
#
_entry.id   fc059717c7c857e5c0ffd2a3ac4f327a
#
_cell.length_a   1.000
_cell.length_b   1.000
_cell.length_c   1.000
_cell.angle_alpha   90.00
_cell.angle_beta   90.00
_cell.angle_gamma   90.00
#
_symmetry.space_group_name_H-M   'P 1'
#
loop_
_entity.id
_entity.type
_entity.pdbx_description
1 polymer ?
#
loop_
_entity_poly.entity_id
_entity_poly.type
_entity_poly.pdbx_seq_one_letter_code
_entity_poly.pdbx_strand_id
1 'polypeptide(L)'
;ITPPTASNPTGLTVECVRHVPVADISLVTDAADNCTALPVVAFVSDASDGNTCPEIITRTYSVTDDCGNVTVVSQTITINDITPPTASNPAGLTVECIGDIPAADISVVADAADNCTAIPTVSFVSDVSDGNTCPETITRTYVVTDDCGNSTNVTQTITVNDITPPTASNPPNINIPLAPAPAPDITVITDAADNCTAAPIVAFVSD
;
A
#
# COMPACT_ATOMS: atom_id res chain seq x y z
N ILE A 1 -30.96 7.33 51.81
CA ILE A 1 -29.64 7.08 51.29
C ILE A 1 -29.76 7.25 49.78
N THR A 2 -29.32 8.38 49.27
CA THR A 2 -29.40 8.71 47.84
C THR A 2 -27.98 8.63 47.26
N PRO A 3 -27.73 7.88 46.18
CA PRO A 3 -26.44 7.88 45.52
C PRO A 3 -26.12 9.29 44.93
N PRO A 4 -24.83 9.64 44.80
CA PRO A 4 -24.41 10.86 44.15
C PRO A 4 -24.84 10.86 42.65
N THR A 5 -24.88 12.02 42.04
CA THR A 5 -25.21 12.23 40.63
C THR A 5 -23.99 12.77 39.88
N ALA A 6 -23.82 12.35 38.64
CA ALA A 6 -22.84 12.89 37.71
C ALA A 6 -23.25 12.56 36.28
N SER A 7 -22.81 13.38 35.33
CA SER A 7 -22.96 13.12 33.89
C SER A 7 -21.77 12.38 33.32
N ASN A 8 -22.00 11.66 32.23
CA ASN A 8 -20.92 11.04 31.46
C ASN A 8 -19.98 12.12 30.90
N PRO A 9 -18.65 11.98 31.04
CA PRO A 9 -17.72 12.85 30.36
C PRO A 9 -17.90 12.83 28.84
N THR A 10 -17.55 13.93 28.20
CA THR A 10 -17.61 14.04 26.72
C THR A 10 -16.73 12.96 26.07
N GLY A 11 -17.25 12.31 25.02
CA GLY A 11 -16.50 11.33 24.23
C GLY A 11 -15.28 11.97 23.54
N LEU A 12 -14.29 11.14 23.26
CA LEU A 12 -13.04 11.51 22.59
C LEU A 12 -12.84 10.63 21.37
N THR A 13 -12.32 11.19 20.27
CA THR A 13 -11.85 10.43 19.11
C THR A 13 -10.37 10.70 18.90
N VAL A 14 -9.60 9.65 18.70
CA VAL A 14 -8.16 9.67 18.39
C VAL A 14 -7.88 8.74 17.23
N GLU A 15 -6.78 8.93 16.51
CA GLU A 15 -6.43 8.03 15.41
C GLU A 15 -5.78 6.75 15.93
N CYS A 16 -4.81 6.85 16.85
CA CYS A 16 -4.06 5.68 17.30
C CYS A 16 -4.26 5.40 18.79
N VAL A 17 -4.16 4.13 19.18
CA VAL A 17 -4.25 3.70 20.60
C VAL A 17 -3.23 4.43 21.49
N ARG A 18 -2.04 4.75 20.98
CA ARG A 18 -1.01 5.51 21.72
C ARG A 18 -1.40 6.96 22.03
N HIS A 19 -2.42 7.48 21.36
CA HIS A 19 -2.95 8.83 21.57
C HIS A 19 -4.09 8.87 22.59
N VAL A 20 -4.51 7.70 23.09
CA VAL A 20 -5.49 7.64 24.19
C VAL A 20 -4.85 8.26 25.44
N PRO A 21 -5.41 9.35 25.97
CA PRO A 21 -4.84 10.01 27.14
C PRO A 21 -5.02 9.13 28.39
N VAL A 22 -4.16 9.33 29.39
CA VAL A 22 -4.36 8.75 30.71
C VAL A 22 -5.70 9.20 31.29
N ALA A 23 -6.29 8.39 32.16
CA ALA A 23 -7.55 8.71 32.80
C ALA A 23 -7.43 10.00 33.63
N ASP A 24 -8.37 10.93 33.40
CA ASP A 24 -8.45 12.20 34.09
C ASP A 24 -9.80 12.32 34.79
N ILE A 25 -9.78 12.21 36.13
CA ILE A 25 -10.99 12.30 36.95
C ILE A 25 -11.62 13.71 36.93
N SER A 26 -10.87 14.75 36.58
CA SER A 26 -11.39 16.12 36.48
C SER A 26 -12.40 16.32 35.35
N LEU A 27 -12.51 15.36 34.41
CA LEU A 27 -13.53 15.36 33.36
C LEU A 27 -14.95 15.12 33.89
N VAL A 28 -15.10 14.56 35.08
CA VAL A 28 -16.39 14.44 35.80
C VAL A 28 -16.60 15.73 36.60
N THR A 29 -17.15 16.75 35.97
CA THR A 29 -17.20 18.14 36.51
C THR A 29 -18.42 18.45 37.33
N ASP A 30 -19.45 17.61 37.27
CA ASP A 30 -20.77 17.87 37.84
C ASP A 30 -21.18 16.87 38.97
N ALA A 31 -20.17 16.18 39.55
CA ALA A 31 -20.41 15.28 40.65
C ALA A 31 -21.04 16.01 41.85
N ALA A 32 -22.24 15.58 42.24
CA ALA A 32 -23.00 16.22 43.30
C ALA A 32 -23.80 15.18 44.13
N ASP A 33 -24.02 15.51 45.41
CA ASP A 33 -24.86 14.72 46.27
C ASP A 33 -25.66 15.67 47.20
N ASN A 34 -26.77 15.15 47.78
CA ASN A 34 -27.62 15.91 48.66
C ASN A 34 -27.10 16.03 50.09
N CYS A 35 -26.18 15.14 50.53
CA CYS A 35 -25.61 15.11 51.85
C CYS A 35 -24.08 15.28 51.86
N THR A 36 -23.38 14.76 50.84
CA THR A 36 -21.93 14.87 50.68
C THR A 36 -21.58 16.11 49.87
N ALA A 37 -20.84 17.07 50.48
CA ALA A 37 -20.50 18.32 49.81
C ALA A 37 -19.56 18.13 48.58
N LEU A 38 -18.68 17.13 48.63
CA LEU A 38 -17.71 16.81 47.60
C LEU A 38 -17.60 15.30 47.41
N PRO A 39 -18.45 14.67 46.58
CA PRO A 39 -18.31 13.26 46.26
C PRO A 39 -16.95 12.94 45.66
N VAL A 40 -16.42 11.75 45.99
CA VAL A 40 -15.09 11.33 45.51
C VAL A 40 -15.22 10.69 44.14
N VAL A 41 -14.50 11.25 43.15
CA VAL A 41 -14.38 10.67 41.79
C VAL A 41 -13.13 9.81 41.69
N ALA A 42 -13.26 8.61 41.14
CA ALA A 42 -12.14 7.71 40.89
C ALA A 42 -12.23 7.03 39.51
N PHE A 43 -11.08 6.77 38.92
CA PHE A 43 -11.01 5.90 37.75
C PHE A 43 -11.22 4.43 38.16
N VAL A 44 -12.00 3.70 37.36
CA VAL A 44 -12.29 2.29 37.58
C VAL A 44 -11.58 1.39 36.58
N SER A 45 -11.85 1.58 35.31
CA SER A 45 -11.30 0.73 34.22
C SER A 45 -11.46 1.33 32.85
N ASP A 46 -10.65 0.83 31.94
CA ASP A 46 -10.87 0.91 30.50
C ASP A 46 -11.24 -0.48 29.96
N ALA A 47 -12.28 -0.55 29.14
CA ALA A 47 -12.73 -1.78 28.49
C ALA A 47 -12.84 -1.54 26.97
N SER A 48 -12.04 -2.29 26.19
CA SER A 48 -12.11 -2.30 24.71
C SER A 48 -13.25 -3.21 24.26
N ASP A 49 -13.89 -2.85 23.14
CA ASP A 49 -14.87 -3.70 22.45
C ASP A 49 -14.22 -4.81 21.62
N GLY A 50 -12.87 -4.80 21.49
CA GLY A 50 -12.09 -5.80 20.76
C GLY A 50 -12.08 -5.64 19.24
N ASN A 51 -12.67 -4.56 18.72
CA ASN A 51 -12.57 -4.22 17.31
C ASN A 51 -11.22 -3.53 17.01
N THR A 52 -10.82 -3.48 15.75
CA THR A 52 -9.55 -2.83 15.34
C THR A 52 -9.78 -1.45 14.73
N CYS A 53 -10.87 -1.26 13.98
CA CYS A 53 -11.14 0.04 13.34
C CYS A 53 -12.62 0.18 12.97
N PRO A 54 -13.33 1.09 13.61
CA PRO A 54 -12.93 1.77 14.83
C PRO A 54 -12.92 0.82 16.05
N GLU A 55 -11.98 1.02 16.99
CA GLU A 55 -12.02 0.45 18.32
C GLU A 55 -12.75 1.41 19.26
N ILE A 56 -13.61 0.88 20.14
CA ILE A 56 -14.28 1.67 21.16
C ILE A 56 -13.80 1.24 22.54
N ILE A 57 -13.18 2.17 23.26
CA ILE A 57 -12.83 2.00 24.65
C ILE A 57 -13.90 2.68 25.52
N THR A 58 -14.53 1.93 26.40
CA THR A 58 -15.39 2.45 27.46
C THR A 58 -14.57 2.67 28.71
N ARG A 59 -14.29 3.92 29.03
CA ARG A 59 -13.59 4.34 30.25
C ARG A 59 -14.60 4.61 31.33
N THR A 60 -14.44 3.96 32.49
CA THR A 60 -15.40 4.00 33.60
C THR A 60 -14.83 4.77 34.77
N TYR A 61 -15.65 5.65 35.35
CA TYR A 61 -15.38 6.36 36.61
C TYR A 61 -16.46 6.05 37.62
N SER A 62 -16.10 6.04 38.91
CA SER A 62 -17.04 5.98 40.02
C SER A 62 -17.09 7.33 40.74
N VAL A 63 -18.30 7.69 41.16
CA VAL A 63 -18.55 8.83 42.06
C VAL A 63 -19.13 8.27 43.33
N THR A 64 -18.48 8.52 44.47
CA THR A 64 -18.80 7.90 45.77
C THR A 64 -19.09 8.99 46.82
N ASP A 65 -20.17 8.85 47.58
CA ASP A 65 -20.50 9.71 48.73
C ASP A 65 -19.84 9.27 50.00
N ASP A 66 -20.00 10.04 51.10
CA ASP A 66 -19.44 9.75 52.40
C ASP A 66 -20.06 8.50 53.08
N CYS A 67 -21.22 8.06 52.60
CA CYS A 67 -21.92 6.86 53.08
C CYS A 67 -21.58 5.60 52.30
N GLY A 68 -20.77 5.72 51.23
CA GLY A 68 -20.35 4.61 50.37
C GLY A 68 -21.33 4.27 49.26
N ASN A 69 -22.34 5.11 48.96
CA ASN A 69 -23.17 4.92 47.78
C ASN A 69 -22.40 5.38 46.52
N VAL A 70 -22.57 4.62 45.43
CA VAL A 70 -21.77 4.80 44.22
C VAL A 70 -22.65 5.03 43.01
N THR A 71 -22.31 6.02 42.20
CA THR A 71 -22.79 6.19 40.83
C THR A 71 -21.62 5.96 39.85
N VAL A 72 -21.90 5.28 38.76
CA VAL A 72 -20.92 4.99 37.71
C VAL A 72 -21.23 5.85 36.47
N VAL A 73 -20.23 6.53 35.94
CA VAL A 73 -20.31 7.26 34.68
C VAL A 73 -19.23 6.77 33.70
N SER A 74 -19.49 6.90 32.42
CA SER A 74 -18.59 6.39 31.39
C SER A 74 -18.26 7.42 30.32
N GLN A 75 -17.03 7.39 29.86
CA GLN A 75 -16.54 8.13 28.70
C GLN A 75 -16.30 7.14 27.56
N THR A 76 -16.82 7.46 26.36
CA THR A 76 -16.51 6.72 25.14
C THR A 76 -15.27 7.31 24.49
N ILE A 77 -14.26 6.48 24.21
CA ILE A 77 -13.07 6.84 23.46
C ILE A 77 -13.10 6.01 22.19
N THR A 78 -13.15 6.68 21.03
CA THR A 78 -13.14 6.04 19.71
C THR A 78 -11.74 6.16 19.12
N ILE A 79 -11.13 5.03 18.77
CA ILE A 79 -9.86 4.96 18.05
C ILE A 79 -10.20 4.63 16.61
N ASN A 80 -9.91 5.54 15.69
CA ASN A 80 -10.24 5.38 14.27
C ASN A 80 -9.20 6.06 13.40
N ASP A 81 -8.29 5.26 12.85
CA ASP A 81 -7.29 5.76 11.92
C ASP A 81 -7.93 6.04 10.55
N ILE A 82 -7.75 7.24 10.07
CA ILE A 82 -8.23 7.70 8.76
C ILE A 82 -7.08 8.19 7.86
N THR A 83 -5.84 8.06 8.34
CA THR A 83 -4.64 8.52 7.63
C THR A 83 -4.06 7.39 6.80
N PRO A 84 -4.03 7.51 5.46
CA PRO A 84 -3.42 6.48 4.63
C PRO A 84 -1.92 6.31 4.88
N PRO A 85 -1.37 5.10 4.75
CA PRO A 85 0.05 4.85 4.84
C PRO A 85 0.82 5.56 3.72
N THR A 86 2.10 5.77 3.93
CA THR A 86 3.03 6.39 2.98
C THR A 86 4.09 5.40 2.52
N ALA A 87 4.50 5.52 1.26
CA ALA A 87 5.66 4.82 0.71
C ALA A 87 6.17 5.55 -0.53
N SER A 88 7.43 5.34 -0.87
CA SER A 88 8.03 5.88 -2.10
C SER A 88 7.79 4.93 -3.28
N ASN A 89 7.75 5.48 -4.48
CA ASN A 89 7.77 4.69 -5.70
C ASN A 89 9.07 3.90 -5.80
N PRO A 90 9.01 2.56 -6.06
CA PRO A 90 10.21 1.77 -6.28
C PRO A 90 11.04 2.27 -7.45
N ALA A 91 12.35 2.00 -7.42
CA ALA A 91 13.25 2.35 -8.50
C ALA A 91 12.79 1.72 -9.83
N GLY A 92 12.90 2.47 -10.92
CA GLY A 92 12.60 1.97 -12.26
C GLY A 92 13.55 0.83 -12.68
N LEU A 93 13.07 -0.02 -13.59
CA LEU A 93 13.79 -1.14 -14.16
C LEU A 93 13.84 -0.99 -15.68
N THR A 94 14.97 -1.36 -16.30
CA THR A 94 15.07 -1.47 -17.77
C THR A 94 15.51 -2.88 -18.14
N VAL A 95 14.80 -3.49 -19.09
CA VAL A 95 15.10 -4.80 -19.67
C VAL A 95 15.08 -4.70 -21.20
N GLU A 96 15.71 -5.63 -21.91
CA GLU A 96 15.68 -5.63 -23.37
C GLU A 96 14.39 -6.27 -23.88
N CYS A 97 14.02 -7.44 -23.36
CA CYS A 97 12.86 -8.18 -23.85
C CYS A 97 11.72 -8.23 -22.82
N ILE A 98 10.50 -8.32 -23.30
CA ILE A 98 9.31 -8.46 -22.43
C ILE A 98 9.37 -9.72 -21.56
N GLY A 99 10.04 -10.79 -22.05
CA GLY A 99 10.26 -12.03 -21.31
C GLY A 99 11.24 -11.92 -20.13
N ASP A 100 12.02 -10.84 -20.07
CA ASP A 100 13.01 -10.59 -19.02
C ASP A 100 12.43 -9.81 -17.84
N ILE A 101 11.15 -9.40 -17.92
CA ILE A 101 10.50 -8.70 -16.83
C ILE A 101 10.39 -9.64 -15.62
N PRO A 102 10.99 -9.29 -14.47
CA PRO A 102 10.90 -10.13 -13.29
C PRO A 102 9.47 -10.17 -12.75
N ALA A 103 9.12 -11.26 -12.09
CA ALA A 103 7.89 -11.33 -11.31
C ALA A 103 7.80 -10.16 -10.32
N ALA A 104 6.57 -9.75 -9.98
CA ALA A 104 6.36 -8.69 -9.02
C ALA A 104 6.93 -9.10 -7.64
N ASP A 105 7.74 -8.23 -7.07
CA ASP A 105 8.36 -8.40 -5.75
C ASP A 105 7.93 -7.24 -4.85
N ILE A 106 7.12 -7.53 -3.83
CA ILE A 106 6.63 -6.52 -2.89
C ILE A 106 7.74 -5.92 -2.01
N SER A 107 8.88 -6.61 -1.88
CA SER A 107 10.00 -6.15 -1.06
C SER A 107 10.70 -4.90 -1.64
N VAL A 108 10.43 -4.55 -2.91
CA VAL A 108 10.95 -3.31 -3.51
C VAL A 108 10.29 -2.05 -2.92
N VAL A 109 9.14 -2.19 -2.25
CA VAL A 109 8.49 -1.13 -1.46
C VAL A 109 8.96 -1.28 -0.01
N ALA A 110 10.14 -0.76 0.29
CA ALA A 110 10.85 -1.03 1.54
C ALA A 110 10.62 0.02 2.65
N ASP A 111 9.97 1.14 2.32
CA ASP A 111 9.80 2.30 3.19
C ASP A 111 8.34 2.57 3.58
N ALA A 112 7.48 1.55 3.43
CA ALA A 112 6.09 1.65 3.84
C ALA A 112 5.99 2.00 5.33
N ALA A 113 5.27 3.07 5.65
CA ALA A 113 5.12 3.58 7.00
C ALA A 113 3.74 4.21 7.23
N ASP A 114 3.28 4.15 8.46
CA ASP A 114 2.01 4.72 8.86
C ASP A 114 2.08 5.36 10.26
N ASN A 115 1.10 6.24 10.57
CA ASN A 115 1.01 6.89 11.86
C ASN A 115 0.55 5.94 12.99
N CYS A 116 -0.26 4.92 12.71
CA CYS A 116 -0.83 4.00 13.70
C CYS A 116 -0.42 2.54 13.48
N THR A 117 -0.37 2.09 12.24
CA THR A 117 0.02 0.73 11.85
C THR A 117 1.53 0.59 11.83
N ALA A 118 2.08 -0.31 12.65
CA ALA A 118 3.54 -0.48 12.77
C ALA A 118 4.19 -1.04 11.51
N ILE A 119 3.49 -1.90 10.77
CA ILE A 119 3.97 -2.53 9.53
C ILE A 119 2.80 -2.59 8.55
N PRO A 120 2.62 -1.56 7.69
CA PRO A 120 1.61 -1.60 6.64
C PRO A 120 1.82 -2.77 5.68
N THR A 121 0.74 -3.32 5.17
CA THR A 121 0.77 -4.45 4.23
C THR A 121 0.97 -3.96 2.81
N VAL A 122 1.95 -4.53 2.08
CA VAL A 122 2.20 -4.26 0.67
C VAL A 122 1.65 -5.39 -0.18
N SER A 123 0.95 -5.07 -1.27
CA SER A 123 0.42 -6.04 -2.23
C SER A 123 0.63 -5.57 -3.67
N PHE A 124 0.85 -6.53 -4.58
CA PHE A 124 0.85 -6.27 -6.03
C PHE A 124 -0.58 -6.09 -6.54
N VAL A 125 -0.77 -5.10 -7.42
CA VAL A 125 -2.09 -4.80 -8.02
C VAL A 125 -2.11 -5.21 -9.48
N SER A 126 -1.22 -4.63 -10.32
CA SER A 126 -1.25 -4.84 -11.77
C SER A 126 0.02 -4.36 -12.45
N ASP A 127 0.25 -4.89 -13.66
CA ASP A 127 1.14 -4.32 -14.67
C ASP A 127 0.27 -3.78 -15.83
N VAL A 128 0.54 -2.55 -16.25
CA VAL A 128 -0.17 -1.89 -17.34
C VAL A 128 0.84 -1.36 -18.35
N SER A 129 0.75 -1.86 -19.61
CA SER A 129 1.56 -1.40 -20.75
C SER A 129 1.00 -0.10 -21.32
N ASP A 130 1.87 0.77 -21.84
CA ASP A 130 1.50 1.96 -22.62
C ASP A 130 1.10 1.62 -24.06
N GLY A 131 1.25 0.35 -24.49
CA GLY A 131 0.93 -0.15 -25.81
C GLY A 131 1.94 0.19 -26.89
N ASN A 132 3.08 0.80 -26.55
CA ASN A 132 4.20 0.99 -27.47
C ASN A 132 5.00 -0.31 -27.63
N THR A 133 5.86 -0.40 -28.65
CA THR A 133 6.62 -1.62 -28.91
C THR A 133 8.12 -1.48 -28.61
N CYS A 134 8.70 -0.29 -28.79
CA CYS A 134 10.13 -0.07 -28.53
C CYS A 134 10.46 1.43 -28.49
N PRO A 135 10.73 1.99 -27.32
CA PRO A 135 10.55 1.36 -26.01
C PRO A 135 9.08 1.20 -25.62
N GLU A 136 8.76 0.12 -24.91
CA GLU A 136 7.50 -0.05 -24.21
C GLU A 136 7.68 0.36 -22.75
N THR A 137 6.68 1.04 -22.18
CA THR A 137 6.67 1.37 -20.75
C THR A 137 5.57 0.61 -20.04
N ILE A 138 5.94 -0.18 -19.05
CA ILE A 138 5.01 -0.89 -18.20
C ILE A 138 4.99 -0.20 -16.85
N THR A 139 3.79 0.19 -16.41
CA THR A 139 3.55 0.71 -15.05
C THR A 139 3.10 -0.43 -14.16
N ARG A 140 3.96 -0.84 -13.25
CA ARG A 140 3.67 -1.82 -12.20
C ARG A 140 3.15 -1.10 -10.96
N THR A 141 1.97 -1.47 -10.49
CA THR A 141 1.32 -0.85 -9.33
C THR A 141 1.34 -1.77 -8.12
N TYR A 142 1.73 -1.22 -6.98
CA TYR A 142 1.58 -1.83 -5.66
C TYR A 142 0.63 -0.98 -4.82
N VAL A 143 -0.08 -1.60 -3.89
CA VAL A 143 -0.88 -0.93 -2.87
C VAL A 143 -0.28 -1.19 -1.49
N VAL A 144 -0.19 -0.14 -0.70
CA VAL A 144 0.19 -0.18 0.71
C VAL A 144 -1.06 0.07 1.52
N THR A 145 -1.39 -0.81 2.47
CA THR A 145 -2.63 -0.76 3.26
C THR A 145 -2.31 -0.88 4.74
N ASP A 146 -2.97 -0.06 5.57
CA ASP A 146 -2.89 -0.11 7.03
C ASP A 146 -3.90 -1.11 7.65
N ASP A 147 -3.92 -1.21 8.98
CA ASP A 147 -4.83 -2.11 9.72
C ASP A 147 -6.29 -1.63 9.68
N CYS A 148 -6.53 -0.35 9.34
CA CYS A 148 -7.86 0.25 9.21
C CYS A 148 -8.43 0.18 7.78
N GLY A 149 -7.61 -0.24 6.80
CA GLY A 149 -7.99 -0.34 5.40
C GLY A 149 -7.75 0.94 4.60
N ASN A 150 -7.12 1.98 5.18
CA ASN A 150 -6.66 3.12 4.39
C ASN A 150 -5.50 2.67 3.51
N SER A 151 -5.38 3.22 2.30
CA SER A 151 -4.39 2.71 1.35
C SER A 151 -3.80 3.79 0.46
N THR A 152 -2.55 3.55 0.02
CA THR A 152 -1.82 4.37 -0.95
C THR A 152 -1.24 3.49 -2.04
N ASN A 153 -1.36 3.93 -3.29
CA ASN A 153 -0.72 3.26 -4.43
C ASN A 153 0.65 3.86 -4.68
N VAL A 154 1.63 2.99 -4.95
CA VAL A 154 2.95 3.35 -5.47
C VAL A 154 3.23 2.61 -6.76
N THR A 155 4.02 3.22 -7.66
CA THR A 155 4.24 2.69 -9.00
C THR A 155 5.72 2.53 -9.30
N GLN A 156 6.06 1.42 -9.96
CA GLN A 156 7.36 1.15 -10.54
C GLN A 156 7.28 1.23 -12.06
N THR A 157 8.15 2.02 -12.69
CA THR A 157 8.27 2.08 -14.14
C THR A 157 9.22 0.98 -14.62
N ILE A 158 8.76 0.15 -15.57
CA ILE A 158 9.58 -0.86 -16.24
C ILE A 158 9.65 -0.46 -17.70
N THR A 159 10.87 -0.23 -18.21
CA THR A 159 11.11 0.11 -19.62
C THR A 159 11.64 -1.13 -20.33
N VAL A 160 10.92 -1.57 -21.37
CA VAL A 160 11.36 -2.64 -22.26
C VAL A 160 11.92 -1.97 -23.52
N ASN A 161 13.22 -2.10 -23.74
CA ASN A 161 13.90 -1.41 -24.85
C ASN A 161 14.99 -2.30 -25.43
N ASP A 162 14.65 -2.98 -26.50
CA ASP A 162 15.61 -3.78 -27.26
C ASP A 162 16.60 -2.88 -28.00
N ILE A 163 17.86 -3.02 -27.69
CA ILE A 163 18.97 -2.29 -28.31
C ILE A 163 19.95 -3.22 -29.04
N THR A 164 19.65 -4.52 -29.03
CA THR A 164 20.50 -5.54 -29.67
C THR A 164 20.07 -5.75 -31.11
N PRO A 165 20.91 -5.43 -32.10
CA PRO A 165 20.55 -5.65 -33.53
C PRO A 165 20.39 -7.15 -33.83
N PRO A 166 19.47 -7.53 -34.74
CA PRO A 166 19.37 -8.90 -35.20
C PRO A 166 20.62 -9.37 -35.92
N THR A 167 20.88 -10.65 -35.87
CA THR A 167 22.02 -11.31 -36.52
C THR A 167 21.55 -12.21 -37.66
N ALA A 168 22.35 -12.35 -38.72
CA ALA A 168 22.15 -13.33 -39.75
C ALA A 168 23.50 -13.61 -40.45
N SER A 169 23.67 -14.79 -41.05
CA SER A 169 24.85 -15.12 -41.85
C SER A 169 24.68 -14.66 -43.27
N ASN A 170 25.79 -14.37 -43.93
CA ASN A 170 25.78 -14.10 -45.36
C ASN A 170 25.34 -15.34 -46.14
N PRO A 171 24.44 -15.21 -47.15
CA PRO A 171 24.07 -16.34 -47.99
C PRO A 171 25.27 -16.85 -48.79
N PRO A 172 25.24 -18.12 -49.21
CA PRO A 172 26.33 -18.70 -50.01
C PRO A 172 26.49 -17.96 -51.36
N ASN A 173 27.73 -17.84 -51.80
CA ASN A 173 28.05 -17.22 -53.07
C ASN A 173 27.39 -17.94 -54.24
N ILE A 174 26.73 -17.22 -55.14
CA ILE A 174 26.19 -17.75 -56.37
C ILE A 174 27.20 -17.48 -57.51
N ASN A 175 27.68 -18.55 -58.13
CA ASN A 175 28.55 -18.46 -59.29
C ASN A 175 27.76 -18.72 -60.57
N ILE A 176 27.52 -17.67 -61.37
CA ILE A 176 26.79 -17.74 -62.64
C ILE A 176 27.74 -17.51 -63.79
N PRO A 177 27.97 -18.53 -64.67
CA PRO A 177 28.93 -18.40 -65.77
C PRO A 177 28.48 -17.44 -66.88
N LEU A 178 27.19 -17.14 -67.04
CA LEU A 178 26.61 -16.21 -67.99
C LEU A 178 25.38 -15.51 -67.41
N ALA A 179 25.38 -14.15 -67.53
CA ALA A 179 24.27 -13.29 -67.03
C ALA A 179 22.92 -13.59 -67.70
N PRO A 180 21.76 -13.19 -67.10
CA PRO A 180 21.59 -12.24 -65.98
C PRO A 180 21.62 -12.88 -64.61
N ALA A 181 21.91 -12.06 -63.56
CA ALA A 181 21.80 -12.47 -62.17
C ALA A 181 20.36 -12.90 -61.82
N PRO A 182 20.17 -13.92 -61.00
CA PRO A 182 18.82 -14.28 -60.52
C PRO A 182 18.21 -13.14 -59.73
N ALA A 183 16.87 -13.09 -59.69
CA ALA A 183 16.16 -12.16 -58.84
C ALA A 183 16.54 -12.37 -57.33
N PRO A 184 16.53 -11.32 -56.54
CA PRO A 184 16.79 -11.43 -55.09
C PRO A 184 15.85 -12.43 -54.45
N ASP A 185 16.43 -13.35 -53.67
CA ASP A 185 15.67 -14.35 -52.91
C ASP A 185 16.02 -14.25 -51.40
N ILE A 186 15.11 -13.68 -50.63
CA ILE A 186 15.31 -13.50 -49.18
C ILE A 186 15.18 -14.82 -48.39
N THR A 187 14.65 -15.86 -49.02
CA THR A 187 14.46 -17.18 -48.35
C THR A 187 15.76 -17.92 -48.11
N VAL A 188 16.86 -17.47 -48.74
CA VAL A 188 18.21 -18.01 -48.51
C VAL A 188 18.80 -17.63 -47.15
N ILE A 189 18.24 -16.60 -46.48
CA ILE A 189 18.57 -16.22 -45.12
C ILE A 189 17.67 -16.99 -44.17
N THR A 190 18.17 -18.09 -43.63
CA THR A 190 17.39 -19.03 -42.79
C THR A 190 17.77 -18.97 -41.32
N ASP A 191 18.82 -18.20 -40.96
CA ASP A 191 19.41 -18.13 -39.64
C ASP A 191 19.28 -16.74 -38.99
N ALA A 192 18.38 -15.90 -39.53
CA ALA A 192 18.11 -14.61 -38.90
C ALA A 192 17.58 -14.83 -37.48
N ALA A 193 18.26 -14.24 -36.50
CA ALA A 193 17.94 -14.38 -35.06
C ALA A 193 18.10 -13.05 -34.35
N ASP A 194 17.32 -12.91 -33.29
CA ASP A 194 17.33 -11.79 -32.38
C ASP A 194 17.06 -12.23 -30.96
N ASN A 195 17.49 -11.46 -29.95
CA ASN A 195 17.31 -11.81 -28.56
C ASN A 195 15.84 -11.65 -28.12
N CYS A 196 15.10 -10.70 -28.68
CA CYS A 196 13.73 -10.38 -28.28
C CYS A 196 12.69 -10.75 -29.33
N THR A 197 13.05 -10.74 -30.62
CA THR A 197 12.14 -11.01 -31.72
C THR A 197 12.33 -12.44 -32.27
N ALA A 198 11.30 -13.29 -32.10
CA ALA A 198 11.36 -14.69 -32.51
C ALA A 198 11.62 -14.91 -34.02
N ALA A 199 11.20 -13.96 -34.87
CA ALA A 199 11.36 -14.02 -36.31
C ALA A 199 11.67 -12.62 -36.85
N PRO A 200 12.95 -12.22 -36.94
CA PRO A 200 13.35 -10.95 -37.54
C PRO A 200 12.94 -10.89 -39.03
N ILE A 201 12.55 -9.69 -39.46
CA ILE A 201 12.15 -9.48 -40.86
C ILE A 201 13.40 -9.38 -41.75
N VAL A 202 13.49 -10.25 -42.75
CA VAL A 202 14.52 -10.19 -43.79
C VAL A 202 13.97 -9.45 -45.00
N ALA A 203 14.68 -8.46 -45.48
CA ALA A 203 14.30 -7.70 -46.69
C ALA A 203 15.51 -7.51 -47.60
N PHE A 204 15.26 -7.50 -48.93
CA PHE A 204 16.26 -7.11 -49.91
C PHE A 204 16.42 -5.59 -49.90
N VAL A 205 17.66 -5.10 -49.92
CA VAL A 205 17.97 -3.66 -49.84
C VAL A 205 18.37 -3.09 -51.20
N SER A 206 19.35 -3.71 -51.86
CA SER A 206 19.83 -3.28 -53.18
C SER A 206 20.79 -4.26 -53.84
N ASP A 207 20.92 -4.26 -55.17
CA ASP A 207 22.03 -4.85 -55.94
C ASP A 207 23.11 -3.80 -56.22
#